data_e0b56cf5d16d75b9bf518b1ba63e59ae
#
_entry.id   e0b56cf5d16d75b9bf518b1ba63e59ae
#
_cell.length_a   1.000
_cell.length_b   1.000
_cell.length_c   1.000
_cell.angle_alpha   90.00
_cell.angle_beta   90.00
_cell.angle_gamma   90.00
#
_symmetry.space_group_name_H-M   'P 1'
#
loop_
_entity.id
_entity.type
_entity.pdbx_description
1 polymer ?
#
loop_
_entity_poly.entity_id
_entity_poly.type
_entity_poly.pdbx_seq_one_letter_code
_entity_poly.pdbx_strand_id
1 'polypeptide(L)'
;MIAGIDLGTTNSLIGVYDSGFPTLLADPDGNRLTPSVIHYAADGSILVGRDALRMQGLHPTNTISSVKRLIGRRFGDEGTEGLSGAKGTPVTLPINGRDMTPEEVSSQILKRLKTIAEDRLGTEVIRAVITVPAYFNDAQRAATRKAGELAGFSVERILSEPTAAALAYGLDKISDRSKVAVYDLGGGTFDLSILQLDNGVFEVLSTHGDTRLGGDDLDEAIAGLLARKAGLDTPSPEAAIRLREAAREAKERLSSEESLTLRLPFLTGEKSLEIPITRAEMERVCEPIIRRTRAHCLRSLEDAGLNATDLDQIILVGGSTRIPLVRRLVQEIFGREPNLSQHPDEAVALGAILQGAILEGNLRNIALLDVTPLSLGIETFGGLMNVIIPRNTTIPAKAGEMFTNAVAGQSGMTITVLQGEREMAADNWKLGSLDIPFPPSPKGVARVGVQFSLDADGILQVLARDTVAGAEKIVEIRSAVEVSDEAVEAMLAGSLEHAFEDMDARIFTEARLKAEEMLPAVEAALAQLGSELPEAEIAEIHKQTTEVTAALASKETSRLKQALAALDQATQTLATRLMERAMG
;
A
#
# COMPACT_ATOMS: atom_id res chain seq x y z
N MET A 1 25.72 2.36 -16.07
CA MET A 1 24.54 3.24 -16.30
C MET A 1 23.31 2.58 -15.75
N ILE A 2 22.51 3.32 -14.97
CA ILE A 2 21.22 2.87 -14.43
C ILE A 2 20.12 3.68 -15.12
N ALA A 3 19.15 3.01 -15.74
CA ALA A 3 17.99 3.66 -16.31
C ALA A 3 16.98 4.00 -15.21
N GLY A 4 16.34 5.17 -15.31
CA GLY A 4 15.16 5.51 -14.52
C GLY A 4 13.90 5.26 -15.34
N ILE A 5 12.96 4.51 -14.77
CA ILE A 5 11.72 4.11 -15.44
C ILE A 5 10.54 4.54 -14.59
N ASP A 6 9.63 5.29 -15.21
CA ASP A 6 8.27 5.45 -14.71
C ASP A 6 7.37 4.42 -15.41
N LEU A 7 6.94 3.41 -14.67
CA LEU A 7 5.99 2.40 -15.15
C LEU A 7 4.57 2.86 -14.80
N GLY A 8 4.01 3.76 -15.58
CA GLY A 8 2.68 4.35 -15.31
C GLY A 8 1.51 3.45 -15.73
N THR A 9 0.33 3.69 -15.16
CA THR A 9 -0.91 2.97 -15.53
C THR A 9 -1.31 3.24 -16.99
N THR A 10 -1.19 4.49 -17.43
CA THR A 10 -1.60 4.93 -18.78
C THR A 10 -0.42 5.07 -19.72
N ASN A 11 0.67 5.70 -19.26
CA ASN A 11 1.88 5.94 -20.04
C ASN A 11 3.10 5.60 -19.19
N SER A 12 4.15 5.13 -19.86
CA SER A 12 5.44 4.83 -19.23
C SER A 12 6.56 5.58 -19.91
N LEU A 13 7.61 5.88 -19.16
CA LEU A 13 8.79 6.62 -19.63
C LEU A 13 10.08 5.91 -19.19
N ILE A 14 11.14 6.13 -19.96
CA ILE A 14 12.50 5.71 -19.60
C ILE A 14 13.48 6.84 -19.88
N GLY A 15 14.52 6.92 -19.08
CA GLY A 15 15.62 7.83 -19.31
C GLY A 15 16.87 7.46 -18.53
N VAL A 16 17.91 8.22 -18.72
CA VAL A 16 19.22 8.01 -18.10
C VAL A 16 19.82 9.34 -17.63
N TYR A 17 20.75 9.27 -16.70
CA TYR A 17 21.57 10.43 -16.35
C TYR A 17 22.76 10.49 -17.30
N ASP A 18 22.77 11.51 -18.15
CA ASP A 18 23.80 11.72 -19.14
C ASP A 18 24.35 13.14 -19.09
N SER A 19 25.67 13.25 -19.20
CA SER A 19 26.37 14.55 -19.31
C SER A 19 26.00 15.57 -18.22
N GLY A 20 25.65 15.10 -17.01
CA GLY A 20 25.29 15.95 -15.89
C GLY A 20 23.79 16.27 -15.76
N PHE A 21 22.93 15.71 -16.62
CA PHE A 21 21.51 15.99 -16.64
C PHE A 21 20.64 14.73 -16.76
N PRO A 22 19.47 14.70 -16.09
CA PRO A 22 18.49 13.65 -16.33
C PRO A 22 17.86 13.83 -17.73
N THR A 23 18.01 12.81 -18.58
CA THR A 23 17.58 12.85 -19.97
C THR A 23 16.56 11.76 -20.25
N LEU A 24 15.34 12.16 -20.64
CA LEU A 24 14.30 11.25 -21.10
C LEU A 24 14.60 10.79 -22.53
N LEU A 25 14.43 9.49 -22.77
CA LEU A 25 14.67 8.88 -24.07
C LEU A 25 13.37 8.78 -24.87
N ALA A 26 13.45 9.16 -26.15
CA ALA A 26 12.33 9.12 -27.07
C ALA A 26 12.43 7.89 -28.00
N ASP A 27 11.27 7.39 -28.43
CA ASP A 27 11.16 6.39 -29.47
C ASP A 27 11.67 6.96 -30.84
N PRO A 28 11.77 6.13 -31.90
CA PRO A 28 12.20 6.61 -33.21
C PRO A 28 11.35 7.74 -33.80
N ASP A 29 10.09 7.85 -33.40
CA ASP A 29 9.16 8.91 -33.83
C ASP A 29 9.30 10.19 -33.00
N GLY A 30 10.18 10.22 -32.02
CA GLY A 30 10.43 11.37 -31.13
C GLY A 30 9.50 11.48 -29.93
N ASN A 31 8.69 10.44 -29.64
CA ASN A 31 7.80 10.43 -28.49
C ASN A 31 8.50 9.89 -27.26
N ARG A 32 8.44 10.63 -26.15
CA ARG A 32 8.96 10.18 -24.84
C ARG A 32 7.98 9.27 -24.11
N LEU A 33 6.67 9.59 -24.22
CA LEU A 33 5.59 8.83 -23.59
C LEU A 33 5.26 7.59 -24.41
N THR A 34 5.39 6.42 -23.78
CA THR A 34 4.96 5.13 -24.33
C THR A 34 3.65 4.73 -23.69
N PRO A 35 2.52 4.63 -24.41
CA PRO A 35 1.28 4.10 -23.86
C PRO A 35 1.47 2.74 -23.22
N SER A 36 0.97 2.55 -22.00
CA SER A 36 1.05 1.27 -21.27
C SER A 36 -0.04 0.29 -21.76
N VAL A 37 0.00 0.02 -23.07
CA VAL A 37 -0.95 -0.83 -23.79
C VAL A 37 -0.21 -1.91 -24.55
N ILE A 38 -0.70 -3.15 -24.47
CA ILE A 38 -0.12 -4.32 -25.13
C ILE A 38 -1.20 -5.02 -25.95
N HIS A 39 -0.89 -5.35 -27.19
CA HIS A 39 -1.76 -6.17 -28.03
C HIS A 39 -1.06 -7.49 -28.39
N TYR A 40 -1.75 -8.59 -28.15
CA TYR A 40 -1.30 -9.94 -28.47
C TYR A 40 -2.02 -10.41 -29.74
N ALA A 41 -1.34 -10.35 -30.87
CA ALA A 41 -1.91 -10.75 -32.15
C ALA A 41 -2.08 -12.27 -32.27
N ALA A 42 -2.98 -12.71 -33.15
CA ALA A 42 -3.26 -14.13 -33.36
C ALA A 42 -2.07 -14.93 -33.94
N ASP A 43 -1.15 -14.26 -34.64
CA ASP A 43 0.08 -14.85 -35.18
C ASP A 43 1.20 -15.00 -34.13
N GLY A 44 0.94 -14.59 -32.89
CA GLY A 44 1.89 -14.63 -31.78
C GLY A 44 2.78 -13.38 -31.65
N SER A 45 2.65 -12.39 -32.54
CA SER A 45 3.36 -11.12 -32.42
C SER A 45 2.77 -10.27 -31.29
N ILE A 46 3.63 -9.46 -30.65
CA ILE A 46 3.25 -8.58 -29.53
C ILE A 46 3.53 -7.14 -29.95
N LEU A 47 2.50 -6.31 -29.94
CA LEU A 47 2.64 -4.87 -30.13
C LEU A 47 2.57 -4.17 -28.77
N VAL A 48 3.35 -3.11 -28.58
CA VAL A 48 3.38 -2.33 -27.34
C VAL A 48 3.36 -0.83 -27.67
N GLY A 49 2.66 -0.08 -26.85
CA GLY A 49 2.60 1.37 -26.99
C GLY A 49 1.56 1.83 -28.02
N ARG A 50 1.93 2.78 -28.88
CA ARG A 50 1.01 3.42 -29.82
C ARG A 50 0.39 2.46 -30.83
N ASP A 51 1.17 1.46 -31.28
CA ASP A 51 0.67 0.46 -32.22
C ASP A 51 -0.35 -0.46 -31.54
N ALA A 52 -0.14 -0.86 -30.30
CA ALA A 52 -1.10 -1.61 -29.52
C ALA A 52 -2.37 -0.77 -29.25
N LEU A 53 -2.22 0.53 -28.95
CA LEU A 53 -3.35 1.43 -28.69
C LEU A 53 -4.31 1.51 -29.90
N ARG A 54 -3.78 1.51 -31.12
CA ARG A 54 -4.59 1.48 -32.37
C ARG A 54 -5.41 0.19 -32.51
N MET A 55 -4.97 -0.89 -31.89
CA MET A 55 -5.66 -2.18 -31.92
C MET A 55 -6.78 -2.29 -30.88
N GLN A 56 -6.84 -1.39 -29.89
CA GLN A 56 -7.79 -1.49 -28.76
C GLN A 56 -9.25 -1.49 -29.21
N GLY A 57 -9.62 -0.62 -30.13
CA GLY A 57 -10.98 -0.57 -30.69
C GLY A 57 -11.30 -1.71 -31.66
N LEU A 58 -10.29 -2.40 -32.24
CA LEU A 58 -10.45 -3.47 -33.23
C LEU A 58 -10.43 -4.86 -32.57
N HIS A 59 -9.57 -5.05 -31.57
CA HIS A 59 -9.32 -6.34 -30.90
C HIS A 59 -9.25 -6.15 -29.38
N PRO A 60 -10.36 -5.73 -28.72
CA PRO A 60 -10.35 -5.37 -27.30
C PRO A 60 -10.00 -6.53 -26.37
N THR A 61 -10.38 -7.76 -26.70
CA THR A 61 -10.12 -8.96 -25.87
C THR A 61 -8.63 -9.34 -25.81
N ASN A 62 -7.86 -8.94 -26.81
CA ASN A 62 -6.42 -9.25 -26.91
C ASN A 62 -5.55 -8.00 -26.72
N THR A 63 -6.16 -6.86 -26.37
CA THR A 63 -5.46 -5.59 -26.14
C THR A 63 -5.64 -5.17 -24.69
N ILE A 64 -4.57 -5.26 -23.91
CA ILE A 64 -4.58 -5.04 -22.47
C ILE A 64 -4.06 -3.63 -22.19
N SER A 65 -4.82 -2.87 -21.40
CA SER A 65 -4.42 -1.57 -20.85
C SER A 65 -4.58 -1.55 -19.34
N SER A 66 -3.99 -0.57 -18.68
CA SER A 66 -4.10 -0.36 -17.22
C SER A 66 -3.71 -1.58 -16.37
N VAL A 67 -2.82 -2.45 -16.88
CA VAL A 67 -2.39 -3.69 -16.20
C VAL A 67 -1.75 -3.43 -14.84
N LYS A 68 -1.19 -2.23 -14.61
CA LYS A 68 -0.61 -1.83 -13.33
C LYS A 68 -1.64 -1.89 -12.17
N ARG A 69 -2.93 -1.71 -12.45
CA ARG A 69 -4.01 -1.87 -11.46
C ARG A 69 -4.21 -3.33 -11.01
N LEU A 70 -3.67 -4.30 -11.76
CA LEU A 70 -3.79 -5.73 -11.48
C LEU A 70 -2.49 -6.34 -10.96
N ILE A 71 -1.36 -5.61 -11.04
CA ILE A 71 -0.06 -6.13 -10.64
C ILE A 71 -0.03 -6.43 -9.16
N GLY A 72 0.40 -7.64 -8.81
CA GLY A 72 0.42 -8.13 -7.45
C GLY A 72 -0.95 -8.52 -6.86
N ARG A 73 -2.08 -8.48 -7.57
CA ARG A 73 -3.42 -8.84 -7.06
C ARG A 73 -3.75 -10.33 -7.16
N ARG A 74 -4.75 -10.77 -6.39
CA ARG A 74 -5.23 -12.15 -6.37
C ARG A 74 -6.69 -12.25 -6.83
N PHE A 75 -7.04 -13.42 -7.32
CA PHE A 75 -8.40 -13.69 -7.72
C PHE A 75 -9.35 -13.66 -6.51
N GLY A 76 -10.38 -12.85 -6.60
CA GLY A 76 -11.34 -12.59 -5.54
C GLY A 76 -11.15 -11.24 -4.84
N ASP A 77 -10.08 -10.50 -5.16
CA ASP A 77 -9.97 -9.10 -4.81
C ASP A 77 -10.93 -8.27 -5.65
N GLU A 78 -11.37 -7.14 -5.13
CA GLU A 78 -12.24 -6.24 -5.87
C GLU A 78 -11.56 -5.74 -7.15
N GLY A 79 -12.32 -5.72 -8.27
CA GLY A 79 -11.81 -5.36 -9.61
C GLY A 79 -11.12 -6.51 -10.34
N THR A 80 -11.19 -7.74 -9.81
CA THR A 80 -10.73 -8.96 -10.49
C THR A 80 -11.90 -9.78 -11.09
N GLU A 81 -13.10 -9.22 -11.13
CA GLU A 81 -14.28 -9.85 -11.72
C GLU A 81 -14.06 -10.10 -13.22
N GLY A 82 -14.29 -11.32 -13.65
CA GLY A 82 -14.08 -11.73 -15.05
C GLY A 82 -12.65 -12.15 -15.40
N LEU A 83 -11.72 -12.11 -14.44
CA LEU A 83 -10.38 -12.67 -14.59
C LEU A 83 -10.35 -14.15 -14.19
N SER A 84 -9.23 -14.82 -14.44
CA SER A 84 -9.06 -16.24 -14.15
C SER A 84 -8.23 -16.47 -12.87
N GLY A 85 -8.59 -17.48 -12.11
CA GLY A 85 -7.87 -17.90 -10.91
C GLY A 85 -8.76 -18.64 -9.90
N ALA A 86 -8.15 -19.33 -8.95
CA ALA A 86 -8.82 -19.80 -7.74
C ALA A 86 -8.73 -18.71 -6.67
N LYS A 87 -9.75 -18.59 -5.81
CA LYS A 87 -9.78 -17.57 -4.76
C LYS A 87 -8.47 -17.56 -3.95
N GLY A 88 -7.84 -16.40 -3.85
CA GLY A 88 -6.56 -16.21 -3.14
C GLY A 88 -5.30 -16.65 -3.92
N THR A 89 -5.41 -17.05 -5.21
CA THR A 89 -4.24 -17.24 -6.09
C THR A 89 -3.94 -15.97 -6.88
N PRO A 90 -2.71 -15.75 -7.37
CA PRO A 90 -2.41 -14.62 -8.25
C PRO A 90 -3.40 -14.58 -9.42
N VAL A 91 -3.86 -13.38 -9.75
CA VAL A 91 -4.79 -13.16 -10.86
C VAL A 91 -4.09 -13.45 -12.20
N THR A 92 -4.82 -14.01 -13.16
CA THR A 92 -4.34 -14.22 -14.51
C THR A 92 -5.31 -13.65 -15.54
N LEU A 93 -4.75 -13.18 -16.65
CA LEU A 93 -5.50 -12.68 -17.80
C LEU A 93 -5.53 -13.76 -18.89
N PRO A 94 -6.71 -14.20 -19.33
CA PRO A 94 -6.82 -15.16 -20.43
C PRO A 94 -6.53 -14.46 -21.77
N ILE A 95 -5.35 -14.69 -22.33
CA ILE A 95 -4.89 -14.06 -23.57
C ILE A 95 -4.53 -15.15 -24.58
N ASN A 96 -5.20 -15.19 -25.73
CA ASN A 96 -4.98 -16.19 -26.79
C ASN A 96 -4.96 -17.64 -26.27
N GLY A 97 -5.83 -17.97 -25.31
CA GLY A 97 -5.92 -19.32 -24.73
C GLY A 97 -4.81 -19.67 -23.72
N ARG A 98 -4.00 -18.71 -23.33
CA ARG A 98 -2.96 -18.82 -22.29
C ARG A 98 -3.28 -17.87 -21.14
N ASP A 99 -3.18 -18.34 -19.92
CA ASP A 99 -3.27 -17.51 -18.72
C ASP A 99 -1.92 -16.82 -18.47
N MET A 100 -1.93 -15.49 -18.49
CA MET A 100 -0.73 -14.66 -18.25
C MET A 100 -0.90 -13.86 -16.97
N THR A 101 0.17 -13.72 -16.19
CA THR A 101 0.17 -12.89 -15.00
C THR A 101 0.33 -11.41 -15.36
N PRO A 102 -0.15 -10.48 -14.51
CA PRO A 102 0.08 -9.04 -14.70
C PRO A 102 1.57 -8.67 -14.82
N GLU A 103 2.45 -9.40 -14.12
CA GLU A 103 3.90 -9.23 -14.20
C GLU A 103 4.43 -9.57 -15.59
N GLU A 104 3.98 -10.69 -16.17
CA GLU A 104 4.35 -11.08 -17.55
C GLU A 104 3.88 -10.04 -18.57
N VAL A 105 2.65 -9.51 -18.39
CA VAL A 105 2.09 -8.47 -19.27
C VAL A 105 2.87 -7.15 -19.08
N SER A 106 3.11 -6.71 -17.84
CA SER A 106 3.88 -5.49 -17.56
C SER A 106 5.32 -5.58 -18.07
N SER A 107 5.91 -6.78 -18.07
CA SER A 107 7.25 -6.99 -18.59
C SER A 107 7.38 -6.64 -20.08
N GLN A 108 6.29 -6.72 -20.87
CA GLN A 108 6.33 -6.34 -22.29
C GLN A 108 6.49 -4.82 -22.46
N ILE A 109 5.85 -4.03 -21.58
CA ILE A 109 6.04 -2.57 -21.57
C ILE A 109 7.51 -2.26 -21.24
N LEU A 110 8.04 -2.89 -20.20
CA LEU A 110 9.42 -2.69 -19.76
C LEU A 110 10.44 -3.14 -20.83
N LYS A 111 10.17 -4.24 -21.54
CA LYS A 111 10.99 -4.67 -22.71
C LYS A 111 10.98 -3.62 -23.81
N ARG A 112 9.81 -3.03 -24.11
CA ARG A 112 9.71 -1.97 -25.11
C ARG A 112 10.54 -0.75 -24.70
N LEU A 113 10.44 -0.33 -23.44
CA LEU A 113 11.24 0.77 -22.90
C LEU A 113 12.74 0.46 -22.96
N LYS A 114 13.14 -0.78 -22.62
CA LYS A 114 14.52 -1.25 -22.74
C LYS A 114 15.03 -1.11 -24.19
N THR A 115 14.26 -1.59 -25.15
CA THR A 115 14.59 -1.47 -26.58
C THR A 115 14.76 0.00 -27.00
N ILE A 116 13.84 0.90 -26.58
CA ILE A 116 13.96 2.33 -26.87
C ILE A 116 15.28 2.89 -26.31
N ALA A 117 15.65 2.50 -25.09
CA ALA A 117 16.88 2.97 -24.47
C ALA A 117 18.13 2.43 -25.18
N GLU A 118 18.16 1.14 -25.49
CA GLU A 118 19.29 0.49 -26.17
C GLU A 118 19.49 1.00 -27.58
N ASP A 119 18.41 1.18 -28.35
CA ASP A 119 18.46 1.78 -29.70
C ASP A 119 19.00 3.22 -29.67
N ARG A 120 18.59 3.99 -28.63
CA ARG A 120 18.98 5.39 -28.53
C ARG A 120 20.42 5.59 -28.06
N LEU A 121 20.88 4.71 -27.16
CA LEU A 121 22.20 4.80 -26.52
C LEU A 121 23.27 3.98 -27.28
N GLY A 122 22.87 3.04 -28.13
CA GLY A 122 23.78 2.15 -28.83
C GLY A 122 24.51 1.16 -27.91
N THR A 123 23.99 0.93 -26.71
CA THR A 123 24.57 0.04 -25.70
C THR A 123 23.49 -0.69 -24.93
N GLU A 124 23.80 -1.85 -24.37
CA GLU A 124 22.90 -2.62 -23.53
C GLU A 124 22.57 -1.88 -22.22
N VAL A 125 21.30 -1.92 -21.80
CA VAL A 125 20.79 -1.32 -20.57
C VAL A 125 20.29 -2.42 -19.65
N ILE A 126 21.10 -2.77 -18.65
CA ILE A 126 20.85 -3.92 -17.77
C ILE A 126 20.22 -3.48 -16.44
N ARG A 127 20.60 -2.31 -15.92
CA ARG A 127 20.24 -1.86 -14.56
C ARG A 127 19.14 -0.80 -14.62
N ALA A 128 18.16 -0.89 -13.71
CA ALA A 128 17.07 0.07 -13.67
C ALA A 128 16.60 0.40 -12.24
N VAL A 129 16.11 1.64 -12.06
CA VAL A 129 15.20 2.06 -11.01
C VAL A 129 13.81 2.11 -11.60
N ILE A 130 12.82 1.48 -10.98
CA ILE A 130 11.42 1.46 -11.46
C ILE A 130 10.52 2.09 -10.39
N THR A 131 9.59 2.95 -10.81
CA THR A 131 8.69 3.62 -9.87
C THR A 131 7.39 2.87 -9.67
N VAL A 132 6.84 3.05 -8.47
CA VAL A 132 5.53 2.54 -8.05
C VAL A 132 4.78 3.61 -7.27
N PRO A 133 3.44 3.58 -7.21
CA PRO A 133 2.67 4.40 -6.30
C PRO A 133 3.18 4.26 -4.86
N ALA A 134 3.12 5.34 -4.07
CA ALA A 134 3.61 5.30 -2.69
C ALA A 134 2.86 4.28 -1.85
N TYR A 135 1.58 4.11 -2.15
CA TYR A 135 0.65 3.26 -1.43
C TYR A 135 0.66 1.79 -1.87
N PHE A 136 1.56 1.40 -2.80
CA PHE A 136 1.76 0.00 -3.16
C PHE A 136 2.27 -0.79 -1.97
N ASN A 137 1.59 -1.91 -1.68
CA ASN A 137 2.02 -2.87 -0.67
C ASN A 137 3.23 -3.70 -1.14
N ASP A 138 3.78 -4.52 -0.24
CA ASP A 138 4.97 -5.33 -0.53
C ASP A 138 4.79 -6.30 -1.69
N ALA A 139 3.59 -6.89 -1.85
CA ALA A 139 3.29 -7.81 -2.96
C ALA A 139 3.35 -7.07 -4.31
N GLN A 140 2.74 -5.90 -4.40
CA GLN A 140 2.74 -5.07 -5.60
C GLN A 140 4.15 -4.55 -5.94
N ARG A 141 4.95 -4.17 -4.93
CA ARG A 141 6.36 -3.79 -5.09
C ARG A 141 7.20 -4.96 -5.59
N ALA A 142 7.05 -6.15 -4.99
CA ALA A 142 7.73 -7.37 -5.42
C ALA A 142 7.31 -7.82 -6.82
N ALA A 143 6.02 -7.73 -7.15
CA ALA A 143 5.50 -8.04 -8.48
C ALA A 143 6.04 -7.07 -9.54
N THR A 144 6.16 -5.78 -9.22
CA THR A 144 6.77 -4.78 -10.11
C THR A 144 8.26 -5.08 -10.33
N ARG A 145 9.00 -5.43 -9.27
CA ARG A 145 10.40 -5.89 -9.40
C ARG A 145 10.50 -7.11 -10.31
N LYS A 146 9.60 -8.09 -10.12
CA LYS A 146 9.54 -9.30 -10.93
C LYS A 146 9.27 -8.99 -12.41
N ALA A 147 8.38 -8.04 -12.71
CA ALA A 147 8.15 -7.59 -14.09
C ALA A 147 9.42 -7.01 -14.72
N GLY A 148 10.20 -6.24 -13.95
CA GLY A 148 11.51 -5.72 -14.37
C GLY A 148 12.52 -6.83 -14.69
N GLU A 149 12.63 -7.83 -13.82
CA GLU A 149 13.48 -9.00 -14.03
C GLU A 149 13.06 -9.80 -15.28
N LEU A 150 11.75 -10.00 -15.49
CA LEU A 150 11.22 -10.66 -16.70
C LEU A 150 11.47 -9.85 -17.98
N ALA A 151 11.67 -8.56 -17.86
CA ALA A 151 12.07 -7.67 -18.96
C ALA A 151 13.59 -7.70 -19.22
N GLY A 152 14.37 -8.37 -18.37
CA GLY A 152 15.82 -8.45 -18.47
C GLY A 152 16.57 -7.29 -17.82
N PHE A 153 15.95 -6.64 -16.81
CA PHE A 153 16.62 -5.67 -15.96
C PHE A 153 17.09 -6.30 -14.63
N SER A 154 18.25 -5.83 -14.14
CA SER A 154 18.60 -5.89 -12.73
C SER A 154 17.93 -4.68 -12.06
N VAL A 155 16.90 -4.91 -11.28
CA VAL A 155 16.16 -3.83 -10.61
C VAL A 155 16.90 -3.42 -9.34
N GLU A 156 17.62 -2.30 -9.42
CA GLU A 156 18.44 -1.77 -8.33
C GLU A 156 17.60 -1.20 -7.20
N ARG A 157 16.46 -0.57 -7.55
CA ARG A 157 15.53 0.00 -6.57
C ARG A 157 14.12 0.09 -7.12
N ILE A 158 13.14 -0.17 -6.25
CA ILE A 158 11.75 0.23 -6.43
C ILE A 158 11.56 1.55 -5.66
N LEU A 159 11.16 2.61 -6.36
CA LEU A 159 11.07 3.97 -5.83
C LEU A 159 9.62 4.45 -5.85
N SER A 160 9.17 5.09 -4.77
CA SER A 160 7.81 5.65 -4.77
C SER A 160 7.70 6.87 -5.68
N GLU A 161 6.59 6.97 -6.43
CA GLU A 161 6.34 8.02 -7.43
C GLU A 161 6.42 9.43 -6.84
N PRO A 162 5.76 9.75 -5.69
CA PRO A 162 5.87 11.08 -5.12
C PRO A 162 7.27 11.40 -4.59
N THR A 163 8.01 10.41 -4.10
CA THR A 163 9.41 10.60 -3.70
C THR A 163 10.29 10.92 -4.92
N ALA A 164 10.07 10.22 -6.04
CA ALA A 164 10.73 10.53 -7.30
C ALA A 164 10.39 11.95 -7.79
N ALA A 165 9.12 12.34 -7.78
CA ALA A 165 8.70 13.67 -8.19
C ALA A 165 9.27 14.77 -7.29
N ALA A 166 9.34 14.55 -5.97
CA ALA A 166 9.97 15.47 -5.03
C ALA A 166 11.46 15.65 -5.31
N LEU A 167 12.16 14.55 -5.65
CA LEU A 167 13.57 14.59 -6.03
C LEU A 167 13.80 15.42 -7.29
N ALA A 168 12.96 15.23 -8.32
CA ALA A 168 13.03 16.04 -9.54
C ALA A 168 12.77 17.52 -9.28
N TYR A 169 11.83 17.84 -8.37
CA TYR A 169 11.52 19.21 -7.98
C TYR A 169 12.62 19.86 -7.14
N GLY A 170 13.16 19.10 -6.17
CA GLY A 170 14.04 19.64 -5.13
C GLY A 170 15.52 19.69 -5.51
N LEU A 171 15.92 19.15 -6.67
CA LEU A 171 17.34 19.07 -7.06
C LEU A 171 18.03 20.43 -7.04
N ASP A 172 17.37 21.48 -7.52
CA ASP A 172 17.89 22.86 -7.54
C ASP A 172 17.77 23.57 -6.18
N LYS A 173 17.17 22.94 -5.18
CA LYS A 173 16.81 23.51 -3.86
C LYS A 173 17.37 22.72 -2.69
N ILE A 174 18.43 21.98 -2.90
CA ILE A 174 19.03 21.04 -1.92
C ILE A 174 19.40 21.72 -0.60
N SER A 175 19.72 23.02 -0.60
CA SER A 175 20.10 23.77 0.59
C SER A 175 18.93 24.36 1.39
N ASP A 176 17.73 24.32 0.84
CA ASP A 176 16.56 24.95 1.45
C ASP A 176 15.83 23.95 2.36
N ARG A 177 15.52 24.39 3.57
CA ARG A 177 14.63 23.63 4.44
C ARG A 177 13.20 23.94 4.04
N SER A 178 12.49 22.94 3.51
CA SER A 178 11.11 23.13 3.03
C SER A 178 10.27 21.89 3.25
N LYS A 179 8.95 22.11 3.44
CA LYS A 179 7.95 21.06 3.50
C LYS A 179 7.08 21.12 2.24
N VAL A 180 7.01 20.02 1.55
CA VAL A 180 6.29 19.94 0.27
C VAL A 180 5.23 18.84 0.32
N ALA A 181 4.07 19.10 -0.29
CA ALA A 181 3.09 18.07 -0.59
C ALA A 181 3.19 17.71 -2.07
N VAL A 182 3.30 16.43 -2.38
CA VAL A 182 3.22 15.90 -3.74
C VAL A 182 1.84 15.28 -3.90
N TYR A 183 1.02 15.91 -4.73
CA TYR A 183 -0.33 15.47 -5.09
C TYR A 183 -0.25 14.80 -6.47
N ASP A 184 -0.25 13.47 -6.46
CA ASP A 184 -0.16 12.67 -7.68
C ASP A 184 -1.53 12.09 -8.02
N LEU A 185 -2.14 12.56 -9.10
CA LEU A 185 -3.37 12.01 -9.67
C LEU A 185 -3.07 11.49 -11.08
N GLY A 186 -2.73 10.22 -11.12
CA GLY A 186 -2.36 9.51 -12.34
C GLY A 186 -3.56 9.03 -13.16
N GLY A 187 -3.31 8.04 -14.01
CA GLY A 187 -4.36 7.36 -14.80
C GLY A 187 -5.18 6.38 -13.96
N GLY A 188 -4.55 5.73 -12.99
CA GLY A 188 -5.17 4.65 -12.21
C GLY A 188 -5.15 4.86 -10.70
N THR A 189 -4.25 5.69 -10.20
CA THR A 189 -3.97 5.86 -8.78
C THR A 189 -3.97 7.32 -8.37
N PHE A 190 -4.25 7.56 -7.10
CA PHE A 190 -4.06 8.82 -6.42
C PHE A 190 -3.13 8.61 -5.22
N ASP A 191 -2.12 9.44 -5.09
CA ASP A 191 -1.22 9.48 -3.93
C ASP A 191 -1.03 10.92 -3.44
N LEU A 192 -1.05 11.11 -2.13
CA LEU A 192 -0.54 12.32 -1.50
C LEU A 192 0.61 11.94 -0.56
N SER A 193 1.77 12.51 -0.78
CA SER A 193 2.90 12.40 0.15
C SER A 193 3.35 13.77 0.63
N ILE A 194 3.61 13.86 1.92
CA ILE A 194 4.19 15.05 2.55
C ILE A 194 5.64 14.74 2.84
N LEU A 195 6.54 15.59 2.34
CA LEU A 195 7.98 15.43 2.49
C LEU A 195 8.59 16.65 3.14
N GLN A 196 9.65 16.43 3.91
CA GLN A 196 10.58 17.46 4.36
C GLN A 196 11.86 17.35 3.56
N LEU A 197 12.28 18.48 3.00
CA LEU A 197 13.58 18.65 2.34
C LEU A 197 14.48 19.41 3.27
N ASP A 198 15.66 18.88 3.59
CA ASP A 198 16.62 19.55 4.45
C ASP A 198 18.05 19.12 4.08
N ASN A 199 18.86 20.05 3.60
CA ASN A 199 20.28 19.83 3.27
C ASN A 199 20.55 18.59 2.40
N GLY A 200 19.72 18.35 1.38
CA GLY A 200 19.84 17.21 0.46
C GLY A 200 19.21 15.92 0.97
N VAL A 201 18.61 15.93 2.14
CA VAL A 201 17.78 14.82 2.64
C VAL A 201 16.32 15.05 2.27
N PHE A 202 15.74 14.10 1.58
CA PHE A 202 14.31 14.05 1.22
C PHE A 202 13.67 13.01 2.11
N GLU A 203 12.97 13.45 3.14
CA GLU A 203 12.30 12.58 4.11
C GLU A 203 10.79 12.62 3.91
N VAL A 204 10.17 11.47 3.66
CA VAL A 204 8.72 11.34 3.65
C VAL A 204 8.23 11.35 5.10
N LEU A 205 7.33 12.29 5.42
CA LEU A 205 6.71 12.39 6.75
C LEU A 205 5.44 11.55 6.83
N SER A 206 4.65 11.53 5.75
CA SER A 206 3.45 10.73 5.65
C SER A 206 3.09 10.47 4.18
N THR A 207 2.35 9.41 3.94
CA THR A 207 1.76 9.12 2.64
C THR A 207 0.36 8.54 2.82
N HIS A 208 -0.55 8.95 1.94
CA HIS A 208 -1.91 8.43 1.81
C HIS A 208 -2.33 8.40 0.35
N GLY A 209 -3.13 7.41 -0.01
CA GLY A 209 -3.54 7.27 -1.41
C GLY A 209 -4.70 6.30 -1.60
N ASP A 210 -5.10 6.15 -2.86
CA ASP A 210 -6.14 5.25 -3.35
C ASP A 210 -5.68 4.71 -4.71
N THR A 211 -5.38 3.41 -4.80
CA THR A 211 -4.90 2.79 -6.04
C THR A 211 -6.02 2.49 -7.05
N ARG A 212 -7.25 2.95 -6.76
CA ARG A 212 -8.43 2.86 -7.63
C ARG A 212 -9.12 4.21 -7.80
N LEU A 213 -8.36 5.29 -7.77
CA LEU A 213 -8.81 6.64 -7.99
C LEU A 213 -7.89 7.32 -8.98
N GLY A 214 -8.35 7.49 -10.21
CA GLY A 214 -7.51 8.10 -11.24
C GLY A 214 -8.27 8.48 -12.51
N GLY A 215 -7.51 8.78 -13.56
CA GLY A 215 -8.03 9.21 -14.86
C GLY A 215 -8.98 8.22 -15.52
N ASP A 216 -8.79 6.90 -15.29
CA ASP A 216 -9.65 5.86 -15.83
C ASP A 216 -11.07 5.92 -15.24
N ASP A 217 -11.20 6.29 -13.96
CA ASP A 217 -12.50 6.44 -13.27
C ASP A 217 -13.23 7.70 -13.79
N LEU A 218 -12.45 8.74 -14.10
CA LEU A 218 -12.98 9.94 -14.76
C LEU A 218 -13.44 9.62 -16.19
N ASP A 219 -12.68 8.82 -16.93
CA ASP A 219 -13.05 8.36 -18.28
C ASP A 219 -14.37 7.58 -18.25
N GLU A 220 -14.58 6.72 -17.25
CA GLU A 220 -15.82 5.97 -17.07
C GLU A 220 -17.02 6.90 -16.80
N ALA A 221 -16.86 7.87 -15.92
CA ALA A 221 -17.91 8.83 -15.61
C ALA A 221 -18.30 9.67 -16.84
N ILE A 222 -17.29 10.10 -17.63
CA ILE A 222 -17.51 10.84 -18.89
C ILE A 222 -18.15 9.93 -19.94
N ALA A 223 -17.70 8.68 -20.08
CA ALA A 223 -18.30 7.70 -21.00
C ALA A 223 -19.79 7.48 -20.70
N GLY A 224 -20.16 7.40 -19.41
CA GLY A 224 -21.55 7.36 -18.97
C GLY A 224 -22.34 8.63 -19.34
N LEU A 225 -21.72 9.79 -19.29
CA LEU A 225 -22.33 11.04 -19.79
C LEU A 225 -22.54 11.01 -21.31
N LEU A 226 -21.53 10.55 -22.07
CA LEU A 226 -21.61 10.44 -23.53
C LEU A 226 -22.66 9.41 -23.95
N ALA A 227 -22.77 8.27 -23.25
CA ALA A 227 -23.80 7.25 -23.49
C ALA A 227 -25.21 7.84 -23.35
N ARG A 228 -25.47 8.57 -22.27
CA ARG A 228 -26.76 9.26 -22.06
C ARG A 228 -27.05 10.30 -23.14
N LYS A 229 -26.06 11.08 -23.56
CA LYS A 229 -26.21 12.04 -24.66
C LYS A 229 -26.47 11.35 -26.02
N ALA A 230 -25.93 10.17 -26.21
CA ALA A 230 -26.17 9.32 -27.39
C ALA A 230 -27.52 8.58 -27.36
N GLY A 231 -28.27 8.62 -26.24
CA GLY A 231 -29.49 7.86 -26.06
C GLY A 231 -29.27 6.36 -25.87
N LEU A 232 -28.10 5.98 -25.33
CA LEU A 232 -27.69 4.58 -25.10
C LEU A 232 -27.72 4.29 -23.59
N ASP A 233 -28.80 3.70 -23.10
CA ASP A 233 -28.90 3.29 -21.70
C ASP A 233 -28.00 2.09 -21.37
N THR A 234 -27.87 1.18 -22.33
CA THR A 234 -27.00 -0.01 -22.25
C THR A 234 -26.23 -0.17 -23.56
N PRO A 235 -25.03 0.44 -23.67
CA PRO A 235 -24.19 0.30 -24.86
C PRO A 235 -23.70 -1.14 -25.03
N SER A 236 -23.53 -1.60 -26.28
CA SER A 236 -22.84 -2.87 -26.54
C SER A 236 -21.39 -2.81 -26.04
N PRO A 237 -20.73 -3.94 -25.79
CA PRO A 237 -19.32 -3.94 -25.36
C PRO A 237 -18.42 -3.12 -26.30
N GLU A 238 -18.61 -3.21 -27.60
CA GLU A 238 -17.86 -2.43 -28.61
C GLU A 238 -18.17 -0.93 -28.53
N ALA A 239 -19.45 -0.58 -28.33
CA ALA A 239 -19.85 0.83 -28.16
C ALA A 239 -19.31 1.41 -26.86
N ALA A 240 -19.29 0.62 -25.77
CA ALA A 240 -18.75 1.03 -24.47
C ALA A 240 -17.25 1.35 -24.57
N ILE A 241 -16.46 0.54 -25.26
CA ILE A 241 -15.02 0.76 -25.48
C ILE A 241 -14.81 2.07 -26.24
N ARG A 242 -15.54 2.28 -27.34
CA ARG A 242 -15.44 3.48 -28.16
C ARG A 242 -15.89 4.75 -27.42
N LEU A 243 -16.90 4.63 -26.57
CA LEU A 243 -17.33 5.73 -25.70
C LEU A 243 -16.25 6.07 -24.66
N ARG A 244 -15.53 5.08 -24.13
CA ARG A 244 -14.42 5.29 -23.20
C ARG A 244 -13.22 5.96 -23.90
N GLU A 245 -12.89 5.56 -25.12
CA GLU A 245 -11.86 6.22 -25.93
C GLU A 245 -12.21 7.70 -26.19
N ALA A 246 -13.45 7.96 -26.58
CA ALA A 246 -13.96 9.31 -26.79
C ALA A 246 -14.01 10.14 -25.50
N ALA A 247 -14.31 9.49 -24.37
CA ALA A 247 -14.29 10.12 -23.05
C ALA A 247 -12.88 10.57 -22.68
N ARG A 248 -11.87 9.73 -22.92
CA ARG A 248 -10.45 10.09 -22.72
C ARG A 248 -10.04 11.27 -23.60
N GLU A 249 -10.37 11.24 -24.89
CA GLU A 249 -10.13 12.38 -25.80
C GLU A 249 -10.80 13.66 -25.27
N ALA A 250 -12.07 13.54 -24.86
CA ALA A 250 -12.81 14.66 -24.30
C ALA A 250 -12.15 15.22 -23.04
N LYS A 251 -11.76 14.36 -22.11
CA LYS A 251 -11.07 14.74 -20.86
C LYS A 251 -9.79 15.51 -21.14
N GLU A 252 -8.95 15.00 -22.02
CA GLU A 252 -7.68 15.62 -22.37
C GLU A 252 -7.89 16.99 -23.03
N ARG A 253 -8.76 17.09 -24.03
CA ARG A 253 -9.04 18.32 -24.75
C ARG A 253 -9.76 19.36 -23.89
N LEU A 254 -10.76 18.96 -23.12
CA LEU A 254 -11.50 19.88 -22.24
C LEU A 254 -10.65 20.36 -21.04
N SER A 255 -9.49 19.80 -20.80
CA SER A 255 -8.52 20.39 -19.85
C SER A 255 -7.97 21.74 -20.34
N SER A 256 -7.98 22.00 -21.65
CA SER A 256 -7.56 23.27 -22.27
C SER A 256 -8.69 24.00 -23.03
N GLU A 257 -9.63 23.25 -23.63
CA GLU A 257 -10.76 23.79 -24.38
C GLU A 257 -12.01 23.95 -23.48
N GLU A 258 -12.89 24.90 -23.77
CA GLU A 258 -14.15 25.10 -23.02
C GLU A 258 -15.27 24.17 -23.49
N SER A 259 -15.24 23.78 -24.77
CA SER A 259 -16.22 22.91 -25.39
C SER A 259 -15.66 22.25 -26.64
N LEU A 260 -16.17 21.08 -26.97
CA LEU A 260 -15.84 20.38 -28.21
C LEU A 260 -17.04 19.56 -28.71
N THR A 261 -16.98 19.12 -29.96
CA THR A 261 -17.92 18.13 -30.50
C THR A 261 -17.16 16.88 -30.88
N LEU A 262 -17.51 15.77 -30.23
CA LEU A 262 -16.97 14.47 -30.54
C LEU A 262 -17.70 13.88 -31.74
N ARG A 263 -16.94 13.29 -32.66
CA ARG A 263 -17.50 12.57 -33.82
C ARG A 263 -17.26 11.07 -33.60
N LEU A 264 -18.35 10.33 -33.50
CA LEU A 264 -18.34 8.88 -33.28
C LEU A 264 -18.95 8.17 -34.50
N PRO A 265 -18.14 7.89 -35.55
CA PRO A 265 -18.65 7.23 -36.75
C PRO A 265 -19.16 5.82 -36.42
N PHE A 266 -20.34 5.47 -36.89
CA PHE A 266 -20.90 4.12 -36.78
C PHE A 266 -20.99 3.56 -35.36
N LEU A 267 -21.26 4.43 -34.35
CA LEU A 267 -21.36 3.98 -32.94
C LEU A 267 -22.56 3.06 -32.74
N THR A 268 -23.65 3.31 -33.43
CA THR A 268 -24.89 2.52 -33.40
C THR A 268 -25.27 2.08 -34.81
N GLY A 269 -24.64 1.03 -35.33
CA GLY A 269 -24.88 0.54 -36.68
C GLY A 269 -24.34 1.50 -37.76
N GLU A 270 -25.19 1.93 -38.71
CA GLU A 270 -24.78 2.76 -39.84
C GLU A 270 -24.73 4.29 -39.56
N LYS A 271 -25.13 4.71 -38.35
CA LYS A 271 -25.24 6.16 -38.04
C LYS A 271 -23.99 6.66 -37.30
N SER A 272 -23.44 7.75 -37.79
CA SER A 272 -22.43 8.55 -37.09
C SER A 272 -23.13 9.51 -36.13
N LEU A 273 -22.59 9.64 -34.92
CA LEU A 273 -23.09 10.59 -33.91
C LEU A 273 -22.12 11.75 -33.76
N GLU A 274 -22.67 12.94 -33.59
CA GLU A 274 -21.93 14.13 -33.15
C GLU A 274 -22.44 14.53 -31.78
N ILE A 275 -21.56 14.46 -30.77
CA ILE A 275 -21.94 14.71 -29.38
C ILE A 275 -21.21 15.96 -28.90
N PRO A 276 -21.92 17.07 -28.71
CA PRO A 276 -21.34 18.25 -28.07
C PRO A 276 -21.18 18.03 -26.58
N ILE A 277 -20.02 18.41 -26.04
CA ILE A 277 -19.71 18.35 -24.63
C ILE A 277 -18.93 19.60 -24.22
N THR A 278 -19.21 20.10 -23.02
CA THR A 278 -18.53 21.25 -22.43
C THR A 278 -17.68 20.83 -21.24
N ARG A 279 -16.66 21.65 -20.89
CA ARG A 279 -15.87 21.46 -19.67
C ARG A 279 -16.75 21.40 -18.41
N ALA A 280 -17.74 22.29 -18.32
CA ALA A 280 -18.65 22.32 -17.18
C ALA A 280 -19.46 21.04 -17.00
N GLU A 281 -19.87 20.39 -18.09
CA GLU A 281 -20.56 19.09 -18.04
C GLU A 281 -19.62 17.98 -17.62
N MET A 282 -18.39 17.96 -18.15
CA MET A 282 -17.35 17.01 -17.76
C MET A 282 -17.00 17.17 -16.26
N GLU A 283 -16.69 18.38 -15.82
CA GLU A 283 -16.33 18.65 -14.42
C GLU A 283 -17.44 18.22 -13.46
N ARG A 284 -18.72 18.43 -13.82
CA ARG A 284 -19.85 18.03 -12.98
C ARG A 284 -19.89 16.51 -12.71
N VAL A 285 -19.59 15.69 -13.71
CA VAL A 285 -19.60 14.23 -13.53
C VAL A 285 -18.32 13.72 -12.88
N CYS A 286 -17.21 14.44 -13.03
CA CYS A 286 -15.92 14.11 -12.43
C CYS A 286 -15.79 14.58 -10.97
N GLU A 287 -16.50 15.63 -10.58
CA GLU A 287 -16.36 16.26 -9.26
C GLU A 287 -16.52 15.30 -8.07
N PRO A 288 -17.55 14.42 -8.01
CA PRO A 288 -17.69 13.49 -6.89
C PRO A 288 -16.47 12.56 -6.74
N ILE A 289 -15.88 12.15 -7.86
CA ILE A 289 -14.69 11.27 -7.88
C ILE A 289 -13.47 12.05 -7.40
N ILE A 290 -13.21 13.25 -7.95
CA ILE A 290 -12.07 14.07 -7.58
C ILE A 290 -12.14 14.49 -6.11
N ARG A 291 -13.32 14.77 -5.57
CA ARG A 291 -13.51 15.15 -4.15
C ARG A 291 -13.12 14.05 -3.18
N ARG A 292 -13.06 12.78 -3.59
CA ARG A 292 -12.55 11.68 -2.74
C ARG A 292 -11.11 11.95 -2.29
N THR A 293 -10.29 12.58 -3.13
CA THR A 293 -8.89 12.90 -2.79
C THR A 293 -8.75 13.79 -1.55
N ARG A 294 -9.80 14.57 -1.20
CA ARG A 294 -9.78 15.49 -0.05
C ARG A 294 -9.54 14.76 1.28
N ALA A 295 -10.18 13.62 1.47
CA ALA A 295 -10.05 12.84 2.71
C ALA A 295 -8.59 12.39 2.93
N HIS A 296 -7.94 11.88 1.88
CA HIS A 296 -6.54 11.47 1.91
C HIS A 296 -5.60 12.65 2.19
N CYS A 297 -5.89 13.83 1.60
CA CYS A 297 -5.09 15.03 1.84
C CYS A 297 -5.12 15.45 3.31
N LEU A 298 -6.30 15.47 3.92
CA LEU A 298 -6.46 15.86 5.33
C LEU A 298 -5.78 14.85 6.26
N ARG A 299 -5.92 13.56 5.96
CA ARG A 299 -5.32 12.49 6.76
C ARG A 299 -3.80 12.50 6.68
N SER A 300 -3.23 12.74 5.49
CA SER A 300 -1.78 12.86 5.34
C SER A 300 -1.21 14.06 6.14
N LEU A 301 -1.94 15.18 6.19
CA LEU A 301 -1.58 16.32 7.04
C LEU A 301 -1.61 15.95 8.53
N GLU A 302 -2.65 15.26 8.97
CA GLU A 302 -2.81 14.80 10.35
C GLU A 302 -1.67 13.85 10.76
N ASP A 303 -1.37 12.84 9.93
CA ASP A 303 -0.29 11.89 10.18
C ASP A 303 1.09 12.55 10.20
N ALA A 304 1.30 13.58 9.39
CA ALA A 304 2.53 14.38 9.42
C ALA A 304 2.59 15.35 10.62
N GLY A 305 1.50 15.51 11.38
CA GLY A 305 1.39 16.50 12.46
C GLY A 305 1.45 17.95 11.95
N LEU A 306 0.94 18.22 10.75
CA LEU A 306 1.03 19.50 10.07
C LEU A 306 -0.35 20.07 9.72
N ASN A 307 -0.42 21.40 9.65
CA ASN A 307 -1.52 22.11 9.01
C ASN A 307 -1.17 22.43 7.55
N ALA A 308 -2.17 22.68 6.72
CA ALA A 308 -1.95 23.07 5.33
C ALA A 308 -1.08 24.33 5.19
N THR A 309 -1.11 25.24 6.18
CA THR A 309 -0.28 26.46 6.23
C THR A 309 1.21 26.20 6.45
N ASP A 310 1.56 25.03 6.98
CA ASP A 310 2.95 24.65 7.27
C ASP A 310 3.69 24.13 6.03
N LEU A 311 2.96 23.90 4.94
CA LEU A 311 3.52 23.49 3.66
C LEU A 311 4.03 24.70 2.88
N ASP A 312 5.25 24.59 2.36
CA ASP A 312 5.87 25.63 1.52
C ASP A 312 5.42 25.53 0.06
N GLN A 313 5.21 24.31 -0.44
CA GLN A 313 4.83 24.04 -1.83
C GLN A 313 3.88 22.84 -1.94
N ILE A 314 3.03 22.90 -2.98
CA ILE A 314 2.20 21.79 -3.44
C ILE A 314 2.61 21.48 -4.88
N ILE A 315 3.14 20.27 -5.10
CA ILE A 315 3.60 19.80 -6.42
C ILE A 315 2.52 18.93 -7.02
N LEU A 316 2.11 19.22 -8.25
CA LEU A 316 1.15 18.41 -9.00
C LEU A 316 1.86 17.43 -9.92
N VAL A 317 1.48 16.18 -9.84
CA VAL A 317 2.00 15.05 -10.62
C VAL A 317 0.83 14.27 -11.22
N GLY A 318 1.09 13.57 -12.32
CA GLY A 318 0.09 12.78 -13.02
C GLY A 318 -0.78 13.62 -13.99
N GLY A 319 -1.09 13.02 -15.14
CA GLY A 319 -1.80 13.70 -16.24
C GLY A 319 -3.17 14.26 -15.87
N SER A 320 -3.88 13.62 -14.91
CA SER A 320 -5.20 14.05 -14.46
C SER A 320 -5.18 15.37 -13.67
N THR A 321 -4.02 15.80 -13.16
CA THR A 321 -3.86 17.13 -12.51
C THR A 321 -3.93 18.30 -13.49
N ARG A 322 -3.93 18.02 -14.80
CA ARG A 322 -4.16 19.03 -15.83
C ARG A 322 -5.60 19.56 -15.85
N ILE A 323 -6.55 18.80 -15.30
CA ILE A 323 -7.97 19.17 -15.23
C ILE A 323 -8.13 20.41 -14.32
N PRO A 324 -8.73 21.51 -14.79
CA PRO A 324 -8.85 22.73 -13.99
C PRO A 324 -9.57 22.54 -12.66
N LEU A 325 -10.56 21.64 -12.59
CA LEU A 325 -11.26 21.30 -11.35
C LEU A 325 -10.30 20.74 -10.28
N VAL A 326 -9.34 19.90 -10.67
CA VAL A 326 -8.34 19.34 -9.73
C VAL A 326 -7.52 20.46 -9.12
N ARG A 327 -7.03 21.40 -9.93
CA ARG A 327 -6.24 22.54 -9.44
C ARG A 327 -7.01 23.42 -8.45
N ARG A 328 -8.29 23.69 -8.76
CA ARG A 328 -9.17 24.44 -7.86
C ARG A 328 -9.39 23.71 -6.53
N LEU A 329 -9.62 22.40 -6.57
CA LEU A 329 -9.79 21.60 -5.37
C LEU A 329 -8.52 21.57 -4.51
N VAL A 330 -7.35 21.40 -5.13
CA VAL A 330 -6.06 21.43 -4.42
C VAL A 330 -5.87 22.79 -3.75
N GLN A 331 -6.16 23.89 -4.45
CA GLN A 331 -6.11 25.23 -3.86
C GLN A 331 -7.11 25.40 -2.70
N GLU A 332 -8.32 24.84 -2.82
CA GLU A 332 -9.32 24.83 -1.74
C GLU A 332 -8.82 24.08 -0.50
N ILE A 333 -8.19 22.89 -0.68
CA ILE A 333 -7.73 22.05 0.43
C ILE A 333 -6.55 22.68 1.16
N PHE A 334 -5.56 23.16 0.43
CA PHE A 334 -4.28 23.61 0.99
C PHE A 334 -4.19 25.14 1.19
N GLY A 335 -5.18 25.90 0.71
CA GLY A 335 -5.18 27.37 0.82
C GLY A 335 -4.07 28.05 0.03
N ARG A 336 -3.43 27.31 -0.91
CA ARG A 336 -2.26 27.75 -1.69
C ARG A 336 -2.37 27.27 -3.13
N GLU A 337 -1.91 28.09 -4.07
CA GLU A 337 -1.83 27.67 -5.47
C GLU A 337 -0.77 26.57 -5.65
N PRO A 338 -1.08 25.50 -6.39
CA PRO A 338 -0.12 24.46 -6.67
C PRO A 338 0.99 24.95 -7.61
N ASN A 339 2.19 24.40 -7.42
CA ASN A 339 3.34 24.67 -8.27
C ASN A 339 3.24 23.88 -9.59
N LEU A 340 3.33 24.58 -10.70
CA LEU A 340 3.23 24.04 -12.06
C LEU A 340 4.57 24.08 -12.81
N SER A 341 5.69 24.28 -12.13
CA SER A 341 7.01 24.40 -12.77
C SER A 341 7.51 23.09 -13.37
N GLN A 342 7.08 21.96 -12.84
CA GLN A 342 7.42 20.65 -13.37
C GLN A 342 6.36 20.15 -14.35
N HIS A 343 6.81 19.38 -15.35
CA HIS A 343 5.88 18.73 -16.28
C HIS A 343 5.25 17.52 -15.57
N PRO A 344 3.94 17.50 -15.34
CA PRO A 344 3.32 16.49 -14.46
C PRO A 344 3.46 15.04 -14.95
N ASP A 345 3.65 14.83 -16.25
CA ASP A 345 3.84 13.50 -16.85
C ASP A 345 5.33 13.04 -16.85
N GLU A 346 6.28 13.94 -16.59
CA GLU A 346 7.72 13.65 -16.70
C GLU A 346 8.44 13.66 -15.35
N ALA A 347 7.87 14.32 -14.35
CA ALA A 347 8.52 14.54 -13.05
C ALA A 347 8.95 13.23 -12.36
N VAL A 348 8.09 12.21 -12.38
CA VAL A 348 8.37 10.89 -11.78
C VAL A 348 9.55 10.20 -12.48
N ALA A 349 9.55 10.17 -13.81
CA ALA A 349 10.62 9.56 -14.58
C ALA A 349 11.96 10.29 -14.37
N LEU A 350 11.95 11.64 -14.34
CA LEU A 350 13.13 12.44 -14.04
C LEU A 350 13.69 12.11 -12.66
N GLY A 351 12.83 11.97 -11.65
CA GLY A 351 13.24 11.55 -10.30
C GLY A 351 13.83 10.15 -10.26
N ALA A 352 13.25 9.20 -11.00
CA ALA A 352 13.81 7.85 -11.13
C ALA A 352 15.22 7.85 -11.75
N ILE A 353 15.44 8.70 -12.77
CA ILE A 353 16.76 8.89 -13.39
C ILE A 353 17.76 9.45 -12.36
N LEU A 354 17.35 10.47 -11.60
CA LEU A 354 18.19 11.06 -10.55
C LEU A 354 18.53 10.05 -9.46
N GLN A 355 17.59 9.19 -9.07
CA GLN A 355 17.86 8.10 -8.14
C GLN A 355 18.89 7.11 -8.71
N GLY A 356 18.82 6.79 -9.99
CA GLY A 356 19.83 6.00 -10.68
C GLY A 356 21.22 6.66 -10.59
N ALA A 357 21.29 7.98 -10.81
CA ALA A 357 22.53 8.76 -10.70
C ALA A 357 23.09 8.79 -9.26
N ILE A 358 22.23 8.84 -8.24
CA ILE A 358 22.62 8.75 -6.83
C ILE A 358 23.24 7.37 -6.55
N LEU A 359 22.60 6.29 -7.00
CA LEU A 359 23.10 4.91 -6.81
C LEU A 359 24.42 4.67 -7.54
N GLU A 360 24.69 5.37 -8.63
CA GLU A 360 25.97 5.32 -9.34
C GLU A 360 27.06 6.23 -8.73
N GLY A 361 26.68 7.06 -7.73
CA GLY A 361 27.59 8.02 -7.11
C GLY A 361 27.88 9.26 -7.96
N ASN A 362 27.11 9.48 -9.03
CA ASN A 362 27.18 10.68 -9.87
C ASN A 362 26.63 11.93 -9.15
N LEU A 363 25.62 11.73 -8.31
CA LEU A 363 25.06 12.74 -7.42
C LEU A 363 25.38 12.36 -5.98
N ARG A 364 26.08 13.27 -5.27
CA ARG A 364 26.49 13.06 -3.89
C ARG A 364 25.72 14.01 -2.97
N ASN A 365 25.65 13.66 -1.70
CA ASN A 365 24.98 14.44 -0.65
C ASN A 365 23.45 14.54 -0.83
N ILE A 366 22.84 13.53 -1.47
CA ILE A 366 21.39 13.39 -1.56
C ILE A 366 21.02 12.05 -0.95
N ALA A 367 20.03 12.05 -0.05
CA ALA A 367 19.45 10.86 0.56
C ALA A 367 17.93 10.91 0.45
N LEU A 368 17.35 9.77 0.08
CA LEU A 368 15.90 9.58 0.07
C LEU A 368 15.52 8.64 1.20
N LEU A 369 14.61 9.08 2.05
CA LEU A 369 14.05 8.32 3.16
C LEU A 369 12.55 8.21 2.93
N ASP A 370 12.11 7.01 2.58
CA ASP A 370 10.68 6.67 2.40
C ASP A 370 10.11 6.10 3.71
N VAL A 371 8.81 5.85 3.77
CA VAL A 371 8.14 5.33 4.96
C VAL A 371 7.27 4.11 4.63
N THR A 372 7.06 3.25 5.64
CA THR A 372 6.08 2.16 5.51
C THR A 372 4.65 2.72 5.60
N PRO A 373 3.73 2.36 4.67
CA PRO A 373 2.38 2.90 4.65
C PRO A 373 1.48 2.36 5.77
N LEU A 374 1.82 1.20 6.34
CA LEU A 374 1.05 0.51 7.36
C LEU A 374 1.95 -0.11 8.42
N SER A 375 1.38 -0.31 9.61
CA SER A 375 2.03 -1.00 10.71
C SER A 375 2.25 -2.47 10.41
N LEU A 376 3.40 -2.98 10.82
CA LEU A 376 3.80 -4.38 10.72
C LEU A 376 3.95 -4.96 12.13
N GLY A 377 3.40 -6.13 12.35
CA GLY A 377 3.40 -6.76 13.67
C GLY A 377 3.21 -8.26 13.62
N ILE A 378 2.99 -8.85 14.77
CA ILE A 378 2.69 -10.27 14.92
C ILE A 378 1.44 -10.50 15.76
N GLU A 379 0.82 -11.65 15.53
CA GLU A 379 -0.23 -12.15 16.41
C GLU A 379 0.40 -12.66 17.71
N THR A 380 -0.14 -12.20 18.84
CA THR A 380 0.25 -12.64 20.17
C THR A 380 -0.88 -13.41 20.86
N PHE A 381 -0.57 -13.97 22.04
CA PHE A 381 -1.52 -14.74 22.80
C PHE A 381 -2.81 -13.96 23.09
N GLY A 382 -3.96 -14.60 22.83
CA GLY A 382 -5.28 -13.96 22.93
C GLY A 382 -5.80 -13.41 21.59
N GLY A 383 -5.03 -13.51 20.49
CA GLY A 383 -5.41 -12.99 19.18
C GLY A 383 -5.23 -11.47 19.08
N LEU A 384 -4.28 -10.90 19.82
CA LEU A 384 -3.94 -9.48 19.76
C LEU A 384 -2.84 -9.23 18.71
N MET A 385 -2.90 -8.11 18.03
CA MET A 385 -1.79 -7.61 17.22
C MET A 385 -0.80 -6.87 18.12
N ASN A 386 0.47 -7.27 18.04
CA ASN A 386 1.60 -6.55 18.63
C ASN A 386 2.39 -5.89 17.51
N VAL A 387 2.37 -4.56 17.46
CA VAL A 387 3.06 -3.78 16.43
C VAL A 387 4.56 -3.75 16.72
N ILE A 388 5.37 -4.16 15.74
CA ILE A 388 6.84 -4.13 15.80
C ILE A 388 7.41 -2.94 15.02
N ILE A 389 6.86 -2.63 13.84
CA ILE A 389 7.19 -1.45 13.04
C ILE A 389 5.90 -0.65 12.83
N PRO A 390 5.75 0.52 13.46
CA PRO A 390 4.59 1.39 13.23
C PRO A 390 4.52 1.93 11.80
N ARG A 391 3.33 2.25 11.32
CA ARG A 391 3.15 2.99 10.06
C ARG A 391 3.91 4.32 10.07
N ASN A 392 4.25 4.82 8.90
CA ASN A 392 5.06 6.02 8.70
C ASN A 392 6.47 5.93 9.35
N THR A 393 6.96 4.71 9.65
CA THR A 393 8.35 4.51 10.04
C THR A 393 9.23 4.65 8.80
N THR A 394 10.25 5.49 8.91
CA THR A 394 11.27 5.70 7.85
C THR A 394 11.98 4.39 7.52
N ILE A 395 12.10 4.07 6.24
CA ILE A 395 12.80 2.88 5.75
C ILE A 395 14.15 3.25 5.09
N PRO A 396 15.18 2.37 5.18
CA PRO A 396 15.17 1.04 5.78
C PRO A 396 15.07 1.06 7.30
N ALA A 397 14.33 0.11 7.88
CA ALA A 397 14.08 0.01 9.31
C ALA A 397 14.37 -1.39 9.85
N LYS A 398 14.79 -1.44 11.11
CA LYS A 398 14.95 -2.66 11.88
C LYS A 398 14.34 -2.49 13.25
N ALA A 399 13.46 -3.41 13.65
CA ALA A 399 12.92 -3.47 14.98
C ALA A 399 12.74 -4.94 15.41
N GLY A 400 12.73 -5.19 16.71
CA GLY A 400 12.55 -6.56 17.19
C GLY A 400 12.13 -6.58 18.63
N GLU A 401 11.50 -7.69 19.02
CA GLU A 401 10.98 -7.90 20.35
C GLU A 401 11.20 -9.35 20.81
N MET A 402 11.21 -9.57 22.13
CA MET A 402 11.40 -10.87 22.74
C MET A 402 10.08 -11.47 23.20
N PHE A 403 9.81 -12.68 22.76
CA PHE A 403 8.61 -13.43 23.10
C PHE A 403 8.95 -14.67 23.92
N THR A 404 7.95 -15.19 24.62
CA THR A 404 8.10 -16.35 25.48
C THR A 404 6.96 -17.35 25.27
N ASN A 405 7.15 -18.60 25.74
CA ASN A 405 6.11 -19.62 25.65
C ASN A 405 4.94 -19.31 26.59
N ALA A 406 3.72 -19.45 26.07
CA ALA A 406 2.48 -19.20 26.81
C ALA A 406 2.09 -20.38 27.74
N VAL A 407 2.52 -21.62 27.41
CA VAL A 407 2.14 -22.86 28.12
C VAL A 407 3.39 -23.64 28.48
N ALA A 408 3.36 -24.25 29.66
CA ALA A 408 4.43 -25.16 30.09
C ALA A 408 4.51 -26.40 29.17
N GLY A 409 5.73 -26.82 28.83
CA GLY A 409 5.97 -27.97 27.95
C GLY A 409 5.80 -27.65 26.44
N GLN A 410 5.51 -26.42 26.07
CA GLN A 410 5.48 -26.00 24.69
C GLN A 410 6.87 -26.16 24.04
N SER A 411 6.91 -26.73 22.83
CA SER A 411 8.15 -27.09 22.11
C SER A 411 8.39 -26.27 20.85
N GLY A 412 7.63 -25.20 20.65
CA GLY A 412 7.75 -24.28 19.51
C GLY A 412 6.64 -23.25 19.52
N MET A 413 6.76 -22.22 18.68
CA MET A 413 5.69 -21.27 18.44
C MET A 413 5.58 -20.92 16.95
N THR A 414 4.37 -20.63 16.53
CA THR A 414 4.08 -20.06 15.21
C THR A 414 4.06 -18.55 15.32
N ILE A 415 4.90 -17.89 14.55
CA ILE A 415 4.90 -16.44 14.42
C ILE A 415 4.03 -16.10 13.21
N THR A 416 2.83 -15.57 13.45
CA THR A 416 1.94 -15.07 12.41
C THR A 416 2.25 -13.59 12.18
N VAL A 417 2.73 -13.24 10.99
CA VAL A 417 3.08 -11.87 10.63
C VAL A 417 1.86 -11.18 10.07
N LEU A 418 1.62 -9.97 10.56
CA LEU A 418 0.43 -9.17 10.29
C LEU A 418 0.81 -7.78 9.75
N GLN A 419 -0.08 -7.23 8.93
CA GLN A 419 -0.03 -5.83 8.50
C GLN A 419 -1.41 -5.19 8.70
N GLY A 420 -1.45 -3.98 9.27
CA GLY A 420 -2.68 -3.24 9.49
C GLY A 420 -2.66 -2.39 10.75
N GLU A 421 -3.82 -1.81 11.11
CA GLU A 421 -3.95 -0.81 12.17
C GLU A 421 -5.00 -1.21 13.24
N ARG A 422 -5.47 -2.46 13.24
CA ARG A 422 -6.48 -2.96 14.18
C ARG A 422 -5.83 -3.66 15.36
N GLU A 423 -6.43 -3.57 16.54
CA GLU A 423 -5.92 -4.18 17.77
C GLU A 423 -6.01 -5.71 17.78
N MET A 424 -7.04 -6.27 17.11
CA MET A 424 -7.23 -7.71 17.03
C MET A 424 -6.54 -8.27 15.79
N ALA A 425 -5.81 -9.36 15.95
CA ALA A 425 -5.06 -10.03 14.86
C ALA A 425 -5.98 -10.46 13.69
N ALA A 426 -7.21 -10.90 14.02
CA ALA A 426 -8.19 -11.35 13.03
C ALA A 426 -8.69 -10.23 12.09
N ASP A 427 -8.57 -8.97 12.52
CA ASP A 427 -9.01 -7.79 11.79
C ASP A 427 -7.86 -7.16 10.98
N ASN A 428 -6.67 -7.76 11.00
CA ASN A 428 -5.48 -7.37 10.24
C ASN A 428 -5.14 -8.41 9.17
N TRP A 429 -4.28 -8.03 8.24
CA TRP A 429 -3.89 -8.94 7.16
C TRP A 429 -2.75 -9.83 7.57
N LYS A 430 -2.92 -11.12 7.34
CA LYS A 430 -1.87 -12.11 7.55
C LYS A 430 -0.94 -12.12 6.34
N LEU A 431 0.28 -11.63 6.50
CA LEU A 431 1.31 -11.64 5.46
C LEU A 431 1.94 -13.03 5.30
N GLY A 432 2.06 -13.78 6.38
CA GLY A 432 2.66 -15.10 6.38
C GLY A 432 2.80 -15.68 7.78
N SER A 433 3.39 -16.85 7.88
CA SER A 433 3.71 -17.45 9.18
C SER A 433 4.99 -18.27 9.11
N LEU A 434 5.71 -18.35 10.23
CA LEU A 434 6.88 -19.18 10.38
C LEU A 434 6.85 -19.88 11.76
N ASP A 435 7.28 -21.14 11.77
CA ASP A 435 7.38 -21.92 13.00
C ASP A 435 8.83 -21.93 13.49
N ILE A 436 9.03 -21.62 14.76
CA ILE A 436 10.31 -21.71 15.44
C ILE A 436 10.25 -22.78 16.54
N PRO A 437 11.00 -23.87 16.43
CA PRO A 437 11.08 -24.88 17.47
C PRO A 437 12.03 -24.42 18.59
N PHE A 438 11.71 -24.82 19.83
CA PHE A 438 12.57 -24.63 20.99
C PHE A 438 12.38 -25.82 21.98
N PRO A 439 13.33 -26.07 22.88
CA PRO A 439 13.20 -27.13 23.88
C PRO A 439 11.98 -26.90 24.79
N PRO A 440 11.21 -27.95 25.12
CA PRO A 440 10.11 -27.86 26.08
C PRO A 440 10.57 -27.18 27.36
N SER A 441 9.89 -26.13 27.78
CA SER A 441 10.28 -25.28 28.90
C SER A 441 9.08 -24.99 29.80
N PRO A 442 9.27 -24.66 31.08
CA PRO A 442 8.23 -24.05 31.88
C PRO A 442 7.67 -22.79 31.23
N LYS A 443 6.41 -22.42 31.55
CA LYS A 443 5.78 -21.21 31.08
C LYS A 443 6.68 -19.99 31.35
N GLY A 444 6.82 -19.11 30.35
CA GLY A 444 7.57 -17.86 30.48
C GLY A 444 9.11 -18.00 30.45
N VAL A 445 9.66 -19.18 30.19
CA VAL A 445 11.13 -19.44 30.24
C VAL A 445 11.75 -19.38 28.84
N ALA A 446 11.08 -19.89 27.81
CA ALA A 446 11.59 -19.80 26.44
C ALA A 446 11.83 -18.34 26.04
N ARG A 447 12.84 -18.10 25.21
CA ARG A 447 13.23 -16.75 24.76
C ARG A 447 13.39 -16.78 23.25
N VAL A 448 12.35 -16.31 22.55
CA VAL A 448 12.34 -16.22 21.09
C VAL A 448 12.38 -14.74 20.69
N GLY A 449 13.51 -14.32 20.10
CA GLY A 449 13.65 -13.01 19.49
C GLY A 449 13.01 -13.02 18.11
N VAL A 450 12.13 -12.06 17.85
CA VAL A 450 11.55 -11.82 16.52
C VAL A 450 12.03 -10.45 16.06
N GLN A 451 12.71 -10.39 14.91
CA GLN A 451 13.20 -9.17 14.32
C GLN A 451 12.61 -8.99 12.93
N PHE A 452 12.07 -7.82 12.69
CA PHE A 452 11.65 -7.34 11.39
C PHE A 452 12.75 -6.48 10.79
N SER A 453 13.08 -6.71 9.54
CA SER A 453 14.01 -5.89 8.76
C SER A 453 13.31 -5.49 7.47
N LEU A 454 13.01 -4.20 7.34
CA LEU A 454 12.40 -3.61 6.16
C LEU A 454 13.52 -2.91 5.37
N ASP A 455 13.71 -3.30 4.11
CA ASP A 455 14.74 -2.69 3.28
C ASP A 455 14.28 -1.35 2.67
N ALA A 456 15.15 -0.70 1.89
CA ALA A 456 14.85 0.57 1.25
C ALA A 456 13.77 0.46 0.13
N ASP A 457 13.43 -0.73 -0.29
CA ASP A 457 12.37 -1.02 -1.27
C ASP A 457 11.04 -1.37 -0.60
N GLY A 458 11.04 -1.47 0.75
CA GLY A 458 9.89 -1.86 1.55
C GLY A 458 9.69 -3.39 1.66
N ILE A 459 10.69 -4.20 1.30
CA ILE A 459 10.60 -5.67 1.38
C ILE A 459 10.89 -6.11 2.82
N LEU A 460 9.96 -6.87 3.39
CA LEU A 460 10.03 -7.36 4.77
C LEU A 460 10.75 -8.70 4.86
N GLN A 461 11.78 -8.75 5.70
CA GLN A 461 12.39 -9.98 6.19
C GLN A 461 12.09 -10.16 7.67
N VAL A 462 11.67 -11.35 8.05
CA VAL A 462 11.42 -11.72 9.46
C VAL A 462 12.41 -12.79 9.90
N LEU A 463 13.17 -12.47 10.92
CA LEU A 463 14.05 -13.39 11.63
C LEU A 463 13.38 -13.79 12.94
N ALA A 464 13.18 -15.09 13.16
CA ALA A 464 12.85 -15.65 14.47
C ALA A 464 14.02 -16.51 14.97
N ARG A 465 14.42 -16.29 16.24
CA ARG A 465 15.56 -16.98 16.85
C ARG A 465 15.27 -17.37 18.29
N ASP A 466 15.42 -18.66 18.60
CA ASP A 466 15.55 -19.08 19.98
C ASP A 466 16.92 -18.67 20.51
N THR A 467 16.95 -17.75 21.46
CA THR A 467 18.21 -17.18 21.99
C THR A 467 18.89 -18.11 22.99
N VAL A 468 18.24 -19.18 23.45
CA VAL A 468 18.79 -20.17 24.38
C VAL A 468 19.38 -21.36 23.63
N ALA A 469 18.62 -22.00 22.74
CA ALA A 469 19.08 -23.16 21.98
C ALA A 469 19.81 -22.77 20.68
N GLY A 470 19.71 -21.49 20.24
CA GLY A 470 20.35 -21.00 19.04
C GLY A 470 19.66 -21.39 17.72
N ALA A 471 18.49 -22.03 17.78
CA ALA A 471 17.69 -22.32 16.60
C ALA A 471 17.25 -21.01 15.96
N GLU A 472 17.47 -20.90 14.64
CA GLU A 472 17.19 -19.68 13.89
C GLU A 472 16.43 -20.01 12.61
N LYS A 473 15.45 -19.19 12.28
CA LYS A 473 14.72 -19.26 11.02
C LYS A 473 14.55 -17.85 10.45
N ILE A 474 15.02 -17.65 9.24
CA ILE A 474 14.83 -16.42 8.49
C ILE A 474 13.84 -16.71 7.37
N VAL A 475 12.82 -15.89 7.25
CA VAL A 475 11.86 -15.94 6.16
C VAL A 475 11.76 -14.55 5.55
N GLU A 476 12.01 -14.46 4.26
CA GLU A 476 11.61 -13.30 3.49
C GLU A 476 10.11 -13.43 3.25
N ILE A 477 9.36 -12.56 3.88
CA ILE A 477 7.92 -12.50 3.69
C ILE A 477 7.67 -11.57 2.50
N ARG A 478 7.60 -12.18 1.34
CA ARG A 478 6.92 -11.57 0.21
C ARG A 478 5.44 -11.70 0.51
N SER A 479 4.77 -10.60 0.72
CA SER A 479 3.37 -10.58 1.18
C SER A 479 2.53 -11.63 0.47
N ALA A 480 1.97 -12.55 1.24
CA ALA A 480 1.06 -13.58 0.73
C ALA A 480 -0.38 -13.08 0.69
N VAL A 481 -0.64 -11.88 1.19
CA VAL A 481 -1.97 -11.28 1.26
C VAL A 481 -1.94 -9.95 0.54
N GLU A 482 -2.70 -9.90 -0.51
CA GLU A 482 -3.01 -8.67 -1.22
C GLU A 482 -4.10 -7.95 -0.48
N VAL A 483 -3.80 -6.72 -0.25
CA VAL A 483 -4.76 -5.81 0.31
C VAL A 483 -5.14 -4.82 -0.77
N SER A 484 -6.43 -4.79 -1.12
CA SER A 484 -6.93 -3.72 -1.97
C SER A 484 -6.87 -2.40 -1.19
N ASP A 485 -6.79 -1.29 -1.89
CA ASP A 485 -6.72 0.02 -1.22
C ASP A 485 -8.01 0.35 -0.49
N GLU A 486 -9.16 -0.10 -1.02
CA GLU A 486 -10.41 0.01 -0.28
C GLU A 486 -10.34 -0.76 1.03
N ALA A 487 -9.63 -1.89 1.06
CA ALA A 487 -9.40 -2.62 2.29
C ALA A 487 -8.40 -1.87 3.19
N VAL A 488 -7.35 -1.22 2.64
CA VAL A 488 -6.46 -0.33 3.41
C VAL A 488 -7.25 0.85 3.96
N GLU A 489 -8.04 1.52 3.12
CA GLU A 489 -8.90 2.60 3.58
C GLU A 489 -9.95 2.13 4.57
N ALA A 490 -10.61 1.02 4.28
CA ALA A 490 -11.57 0.41 5.19
C ALA A 490 -10.88 0.04 6.51
N MET A 491 -9.63 -0.45 6.48
CA MET A 491 -8.86 -0.72 7.69
C MET A 491 -8.52 0.55 8.45
N LEU A 492 -8.02 1.58 7.78
CA LEU A 492 -7.70 2.85 8.40
C LEU A 492 -8.96 3.57 8.91
N ALA A 493 -10.03 3.60 8.10
CA ALA A 493 -11.32 4.12 8.52
C ALA A 493 -11.91 3.27 9.64
N GLY A 494 -11.90 1.95 9.50
CA GLY A 494 -12.34 1.00 10.51
C GLY A 494 -11.53 1.10 11.81
N SER A 495 -10.21 1.34 11.74
CA SER A 495 -9.41 1.54 12.95
C SER A 495 -9.81 2.79 13.72
N LEU A 496 -10.27 3.85 13.04
CA LEU A 496 -10.80 5.05 13.69
C LEU A 496 -12.25 4.86 14.15
N GLU A 497 -13.10 4.30 13.29
CA GLU A 497 -14.52 4.06 13.59
C GLU A 497 -14.68 3.10 14.78
N HIS A 498 -13.86 2.05 14.82
CA HIS A 498 -13.87 1.03 15.87
C HIS A 498 -12.80 1.25 16.95
N ALA A 499 -12.09 2.38 16.98
CA ALA A 499 -10.97 2.61 17.90
C ALA A 499 -11.33 2.36 19.37
N PHE A 500 -12.52 2.78 19.82
CA PHE A 500 -13.00 2.54 21.19
C PHE A 500 -13.41 1.08 21.40
N GLU A 501 -14.05 0.45 20.41
CA GLU A 501 -14.45 -0.96 20.47
C GLU A 501 -13.23 -1.87 20.47
N ASP A 502 -12.25 -1.59 19.60
CA ASP A 502 -10.98 -2.31 19.51
C ASP A 502 -10.17 -2.18 20.80
N MET A 503 -10.07 -0.96 21.32
CA MET A 503 -9.39 -0.73 22.61
C MET A 503 -10.09 -1.47 23.75
N ASP A 504 -11.43 -1.48 23.78
CA ASP A 504 -12.19 -2.23 24.80
C ASP A 504 -12.00 -3.74 24.63
N ALA A 505 -12.03 -4.25 23.39
CA ALA A 505 -11.76 -5.65 23.08
C ALA A 505 -10.35 -6.08 23.49
N ARG A 506 -9.33 -5.24 23.25
CA ARG A 506 -7.96 -5.47 23.72
C ARG A 506 -7.91 -5.52 25.23
N ILE A 507 -8.45 -4.51 25.92
CA ILE A 507 -8.46 -4.41 27.38
C ILE A 507 -9.21 -5.60 28.00
N PHE A 508 -10.36 -5.98 27.41
CA PHE A 508 -11.09 -7.17 27.85
C PHE A 508 -10.27 -8.45 27.67
N THR A 509 -9.61 -8.60 26.53
CA THR A 509 -8.78 -9.76 26.22
C THR A 509 -7.61 -9.87 27.20
N GLU A 510 -6.90 -8.78 27.47
CA GLU A 510 -5.82 -8.73 28.46
C GLU A 510 -6.32 -9.09 29.87
N ALA A 511 -7.46 -8.54 30.26
CA ALA A 511 -8.08 -8.86 31.55
C ALA A 511 -8.56 -10.33 31.64
N ARG A 512 -9.11 -10.86 30.54
CA ARG A 512 -9.50 -12.28 30.44
C ARG A 512 -8.30 -13.20 30.61
N LEU A 513 -7.20 -12.92 29.91
CA LEU A 513 -5.96 -13.70 29.99
C LEU A 513 -5.40 -13.69 31.44
N LYS A 514 -5.42 -12.51 32.08
CA LYS A 514 -5.03 -12.39 33.50
C LYS A 514 -5.93 -13.21 34.41
N ALA A 515 -7.25 -13.22 34.19
CA ALA A 515 -8.20 -14.01 34.95
C ALA A 515 -7.96 -15.54 34.76
N GLU A 516 -7.80 -15.99 33.52
CA GLU A 516 -7.52 -17.37 33.15
C GLU A 516 -6.21 -17.91 33.79
N GLU A 517 -5.24 -17.03 34.03
CA GLU A 517 -4.01 -17.32 34.74
C GLU A 517 -4.18 -17.32 36.27
N MET A 518 -4.89 -16.31 36.77
CA MET A 518 -5.01 -16.07 38.21
C MET A 518 -5.94 -17.08 38.89
N LEU A 519 -7.05 -17.48 38.28
CA LEU A 519 -8.02 -18.40 38.88
C LEU A 519 -7.41 -19.75 39.24
N PRO A 520 -6.73 -20.47 38.32
CA PRO A 520 -6.09 -21.76 38.69
C PRO A 520 -4.95 -21.58 39.69
N ALA A 521 -4.20 -20.48 39.65
CA ALA A 521 -3.14 -20.20 40.59
C ALA A 521 -3.66 -20.02 42.01
N VAL A 522 -4.78 -19.27 42.16
CA VAL A 522 -5.45 -19.08 43.44
C VAL A 522 -6.01 -20.41 44.00
N GLU A 523 -6.65 -21.22 43.15
CA GLU A 523 -7.13 -22.55 43.54
C GLU A 523 -6.00 -23.47 44.03
N ALA A 524 -4.89 -23.51 43.27
CA ALA A 524 -3.73 -24.30 43.67
C ALA A 524 -3.09 -23.80 44.98
N ALA A 525 -3.04 -22.49 45.17
CA ALA A 525 -2.52 -21.88 46.41
C ALA A 525 -3.43 -22.16 47.62
N LEU A 526 -4.73 -22.10 47.47
CA LEU A 526 -5.70 -22.44 48.50
C LEU A 526 -5.63 -23.92 48.87
N ALA A 527 -5.43 -24.82 47.91
CA ALA A 527 -5.25 -26.23 48.16
C ALA A 527 -3.99 -26.52 49.00
N GLN A 528 -2.93 -25.72 48.88
CA GLN A 528 -1.68 -25.88 49.59
C GLN A 528 -1.65 -25.21 50.97
N LEU A 529 -2.24 -24.06 51.12
CA LEU A 529 -2.11 -23.17 52.29
C LEU A 529 -3.43 -22.76 52.91
N GLY A 530 -4.57 -23.21 52.38
CA GLY A 530 -5.88 -22.78 52.87
C GLY A 530 -6.12 -23.10 54.33
N SER A 531 -5.60 -24.23 54.85
CA SER A 531 -5.70 -24.59 56.26
C SER A 531 -4.94 -23.66 57.23
N GLU A 532 -4.08 -22.79 56.71
CA GLU A 532 -3.28 -21.83 57.47
C GLU A 532 -3.87 -20.43 57.46
N LEU A 533 -4.95 -20.23 56.70
CA LEU A 533 -5.65 -18.93 56.60
C LEU A 533 -6.90 -18.88 57.48
N PRO A 534 -7.31 -17.70 57.98
CA PRO A 534 -8.58 -17.51 58.62
C PRO A 534 -9.78 -17.85 57.70
N GLU A 535 -10.81 -18.49 58.22
CA GLU A 535 -12.01 -18.87 57.45
C GLU A 535 -12.64 -17.67 56.71
N ALA A 536 -12.60 -16.48 57.32
CA ALA A 536 -13.12 -15.26 56.71
C ALA A 536 -12.36 -14.85 55.48
N GLU A 537 -11.02 -15.01 55.45
CA GLU A 537 -10.18 -14.71 54.25
C GLU A 537 -10.45 -15.71 53.15
N ILE A 538 -10.57 -16.99 53.47
CA ILE A 538 -10.93 -18.05 52.52
C ILE A 538 -12.29 -17.76 51.87
N ALA A 539 -13.28 -17.41 52.70
CA ALA A 539 -14.62 -17.06 52.20
C ALA A 539 -14.61 -15.84 51.25
N GLU A 540 -13.81 -14.83 51.57
CA GLU A 540 -13.70 -13.63 50.72
C GLU A 540 -12.97 -14.01 49.40
N ILE A 541 -11.91 -14.80 49.41
CA ILE A 541 -11.23 -15.27 48.20
C ILE A 541 -12.21 -16.05 47.32
N HIS A 542 -12.96 -17.02 47.85
CA HIS A 542 -13.98 -17.74 47.09
C HIS A 542 -15.06 -16.85 46.50
N LYS A 543 -15.52 -15.83 47.23
CA LYS A 543 -16.47 -14.86 46.74
C LYS A 543 -15.92 -14.09 45.57
N GLN A 544 -14.68 -13.58 45.67
CA GLN A 544 -14.03 -12.83 44.58
C GLN A 544 -13.70 -13.74 43.37
N THR A 545 -13.31 -14.97 43.56
CA THR A 545 -13.13 -15.97 42.49
C THR A 545 -14.43 -16.21 41.73
N THR A 546 -15.56 -16.33 42.45
CA THR A 546 -16.89 -16.46 41.83
C THR A 546 -17.28 -15.22 41.06
N GLU A 547 -16.97 -14.03 41.57
CA GLU A 547 -17.28 -12.76 40.90
C GLU A 547 -16.41 -12.59 39.62
N VAL A 548 -15.11 -12.96 39.64
CA VAL A 548 -14.26 -12.95 38.43
C VAL A 548 -14.84 -13.90 37.38
N THR A 549 -15.28 -15.08 37.78
CA THR A 549 -15.89 -16.07 36.87
C THR A 549 -17.19 -15.53 36.26
N ALA A 550 -18.03 -14.87 37.05
CA ALA A 550 -19.26 -14.23 36.60
C ALA A 550 -18.97 -13.04 35.66
N ALA A 551 -17.96 -12.25 35.99
CA ALA A 551 -17.53 -11.10 35.18
C ALA A 551 -16.98 -11.54 33.83
N LEU A 552 -16.22 -12.65 33.75
CA LEU A 552 -15.77 -13.26 32.50
C LEU A 552 -16.97 -13.63 31.59
N ALA A 553 -18.01 -14.21 32.17
CA ALA A 553 -19.20 -14.61 31.43
C ALA A 553 -20.03 -13.41 30.93
N SER A 554 -20.01 -12.28 31.65
CA SER A 554 -20.74 -11.07 31.26
C SER A 554 -20.14 -10.33 30.07
N LYS A 555 -18.87 -10.52 29.78
CA LYS A 555 -18.06 -9.79 28.77
C LYS A 555 -18.00 -8.27 29.00
N GLU A 556 -18.20 -7.82 30.24
CA GLU A 556 -18.09 -6.41 30.60
C GLU A 556 -16.68 -6.08 31.11
N THR A 557 -15.92 -5.30 30.35
CA THR A 557 -14.51 -4.96 30.62
C THR A 557 -14.30 -4.32 31.99
N SER A 558 -15.11 -3.34 32.33
CA SER A 558 -15.00 -2.62 33.61
C SER A 558 -15.30 -3.51 34.83
N ARG A 559 -16.29 -4.39 34.71
CA ARG A 559 -16.66 -5.35 35.75
C ARG A 559 -15.53 -6.38 35.95
N LEU A 560 -14.96 -6.91 34.86
CA LEU A 560 -13.87 -7.86 34.94
C LEU A 560 -12.61 -7.26 35.59
N LYS A 561 -12.25 -6.01 35.22
CA LYS A 561 -11.14 -5.30 35.85
C LYS A 561 -11.34 -5.08 37.35
N GLN A 562 -12.53 -4.67 37.77
CA GLN A 562 -12.85 -4.46 39.17
C GLN A 562 -12.80 -5.80 39.94
N ALA A 563 -13.37 -6.86 39.39
CA ALA A 563 -13.35 -8.17 40.02
C ALA A 563 -11.92 -8.72 40.18
N LEU A 564 -11.07 -8.55 39.14
CA LEU A 564 -9.65 -8.94 39.21
C LEU A 564 -8.87 -8.14 40.26
N ALA A 565 -9.09 -6.83 40.35
CA ALA A 565 -8.45 -6.01 41.37
C ALA A 565 -8.89 -6.41 42.79
N ALA A 566 -10.17 -6.75 42.97
CA ALA A 566 -10.69 -7.23 44.24
C ALA A 566 -10.13 -8.61 44.61
N LEU A 567 -9.98 -9.54 43.65
CA LEU A 567 -9.35 -10.84 43.86
C LEU A 567 -7.87 -10.70 44.19
N ASP A 568 -7.15 -9.81 43.50
CA ASP A 568 -5.73 -9.53 43.76
C ASP A 568 -5.53 -9.03 45.19
N GLN A 569 -6.39 -8.12 45.65
CA GLN A 569 -6.38 -7.62 47.04
C GLN A 569 -6.71 -8.72 48.04
N ALA A 570 -7.71 -9.55 47.76
CA ALA A 570 -8.12 -10.64 48.66
C ALA A 570 -7.06 -11.71 48.80
N THR A 571 -6.21 -11.91 47.79
CA THR A 571 -5.17 -12.94 47.73
C THR A 571 -3.79 -12.49 48.23
N GLN A 572 -3.60 -11.23 48.66
CA GLN A 572 -2.29 -10.72 49.10
C GLN A 572 -1.67 -11.53 50.26
N THR A 573 -2.46 -11.86 51.29
CA THR A 573 -1.99 -12.66 52.42
C THR A 573 -1.56 -14.08 51.97
N LEU A 574 -2.35 -14.68 51.08
CA LEU A 574 -2.06 -15.99 50.51
C LEU A 574 -0.75 -15.98 49.69
N ALA A 575 -0.57 -14.95 48.85
CA ALA A 575 0.64 -14.75 48.05
C ALA A 575 1.89 -14.54 48.90
N THR A 576 1.80 -13.75 49.99
CA THR A 576 2.89 -13.53 50.96
C THR A 576 3.32 -14.82 51.59
N ARG A 577 2.39 -15.64 52.06
CA ARG A 577 2.71 -16.95 52.68
C ARG A 577 3.32 -17.95 51.70
N LEU A 578 2.85 -17.94 50.43
CA LEU A 578 3.48 -18.75 49.39
C LEU A 578 4.94 -18.37 49.16
N MET A 579 5.25 -17.06 49.12
CA MET A 579 6.61 -16.56 48.97
C MET A 579 7.49 -16.93 50.15
N GLU A 580 6.99 -16.76 51.39
CA GLU A 580 7.71 -17.16 52.61
C GLU A 580 8.06 -18.66 52.59
N ARG A 581 7.11 -19.50 52.17
CA ARG A 581 7.33 -20.98 52.08
C ARG A 581 8.29 -21.38 50.95
N ALA A 582 8.36 -20.58 49.88
CA ALA A 582 9.29 -20.84 48.78
C ALA A 582 10.72 -20.38 49.10
N MET A 583 10.90 -19.47 50.07
CA MET A 583 12.19 -18.94 50.50
C MET A 583 12.77 -19.65 51.73
N GLY A 584 11.98 -20.40 52.47
CA GLY A 584 12.41 -21.19 53.63
C GLY A 584 12.54 -22.66 53.33
#